data_413d9fdb2e7f28e83ba704ea2f0bbf14
#
_entry.id   413d9fdb2e7f28e83ba704ea2f0bbf14
#
_cell.length_a   1.000
_cell.length_b   1.000
_cell.length_c   1.000
_cell.angle_alpha   90.00
_cell.angle_beta   90.00
_cell.angle_gamma   90.00
#
_symmetry.space_group_name_H-M   'P 1'
#
loop_
_entity.id
_entity.type
_entity.pdbx_description
1 polymer ?
#
loop_
_entity_poly.entity_id
_entity_poly.type
_entity_poly.pdbx_seq_one_letter_code
_entity_poly.pdbx_strand_id
1 'polypeptide(L)'
;MLFRSTAVVEGVGDHGCEYMTGGTVVVLGKTGKNFAAGMSGGIAYVLDEDWDFYQRVNKDMVSLEPVEHKYDVSLLKDLIREHVELTGSPRGREILDNFGEYLPKFKKVLPHDYDKMLRLIAQMEEKGEDSEQAQIEAFYAMKSAK
;
A
#
# COMPACT_ATOMS: atom_id res chain seq x y z
N MET A 1 16.23 -7.52 -4.45
CA MET A 1 15.13 -8.21 -3.74
C MET A 1 14.24 -7.18 -3.07
N LEU A 2 12.96 -7.21 -3.36
CA LEU A 2 12.03 -6.31 -2.70
C LEU A 2 11.81 -6.77 -1.26
N PHE A 3 11.85 -5.83 -0.35
CA PHE A 3 11.64 -6.10 1.06
C PHE A 3 10.18 -6.46 1.30
N ARG A 4 9.91 -7.64 1.85
CA ARG A 4 8.55 -8.14 2.04
C ARG A 4 8.08 -8.03 3.49
N SER A 5 8.35 -6.93 4.14
CA SER A 5 7.76 -6.72 5.46
C SER A 5 6.32 -6.24 5.32
N THR A 6 5.45 -6.78 6.16
CA THR A 6 4.05 -6.38 6.23
C THR A 6 3.69 -6.01 7.65
N ALA A 7 2.81 -5.03 7.81
CA ALA A 7 2.31 -4.63 9.11
C ALA A 7 0.83 -4.27 8.98
N VAL A 8 0.05 -4.68 9.96
CA VAL A 8 -1.36 -4.28 10.09
C VAL A 8 -1.51 -3.58 11.43
N VAL A 9 -1.98 -2.34 11.38
CA VAL A 9 -2.16 -1.51 12.58
C VAL A 9 -3.57 -0.96 12.62
N GLU A 10 -4.06 -0.63 13.82
CA GLU A 10 -5.43 -0.15 14.01
C GLU A 10 -5.52 1.37 14.09
N GLY A 11 -4.41 2.05 13.94
CA GLY A 11 -4.31 3.50 13.85
C GLY A 11 -2.87 3.93 13.80
N VAL A 12 -2.62 5.11 13.27
CA VAL A 12 -1.29 5.72 13.25
C VAL A 12 -1.41 7.18 13.65
N GLY A 13 -0.35 7.71 14.28
CA GLY A 13 -0.27 9.10 14.62
C GLY A 13 0.15 9.95 13.43
N ASP A 14 0.58 11.18 13.70
CA ASP A 14 1.15 12.05 12.68
C ASP A 14 2.40 11.38 12.09
N HIS A 15 2.65 11.63 10.81
CA HIS A 15 3.78 11.07 10.07
C HIS A 15 3.72 9.56 9.84
N GLY A 16 2.52 8.96 9.77
CA GLY A 16 2.38 7.54 9.41
C GLY A 16 2.97 7.27 8.04
N CYS A 17 3.72 6.16 7.90
CA CYS A 17 4.44 5.76 6.67
C CYS A 17 5.43 6.80 6.16
N GLU A 18 5.89 7.72 7.02
CA GLU A 18 6.89 8.72 6.66
C GLU A 18 8.20 8.04 6.29
N TYR A 19 8.77 8.42 5.15
CA TYR A 19 10.01 7.85 4.60
C TYR A 19 9.99 6.34 4.37
N MET A 20 8.82 5.76 4.23
CA MET A 20 8.68 4.33 3.90
C MET A 20 9.29 4.05 2.54
N THR A 21 10.14 3.02 2.44
CA THR A 21 10.86 2.66 1.22
C THR A 21 10.44 1.31 0.63
N GLY A 22 9.65 0.52 1.34
CA GLY A 22 9.18 -0.78 0.85
C GLY A 22 8.20 -1.42 1.82
N GLY A 23 7.73 -2.61 1.48
CA GLY A 23 6.80 -3.37 2.29
C GLY A 23 5.35 -2.98 2.07
N THR A 24 4.47 -3.53 2.89
CA THR A 24 3.03 -3.27 2.83
C THR A 24 2.51 -2.97 4.23
N VAL A 25 1.71 -1.91 4.35
CA VAL A 25 1.08 -1.51 5.61
C VAL A 25 -0.42 -1.44 5.41
N VAL A 26 -1.17 -2.00 6.36
CA VAL A 26 -2.63 -1.88 6.39
C VAL A 26 -3.02 -1.11 7.64
N VAL A 27 -3.77 -0.03 7.47
CA VAL A 27 -4.24 0.82 8.59
C VAL A 27 -5.75 0.66 8.69
N LEU A 28 -6.22 0.15 9.83
CA LEU A 28 -7.63 -0.15 10.08
C LEU A 28 -8.34 0.93 10.89
N GLY A 29 -7.68 2.01 11.20
CA GLY A 29 -8.22 3.11 11.98
C GLY A 29 -7.78 4.47 11.46
N LYS A 30 -7.89 5.47 12.29
CA LYS A 30 -7.60 6.85 11.88
C LYS A 30 -6.10 7.08 11.69
N THR A 31 -5.79 7.97 10.77
CA THR A 31 -4.43 8.46 10.54
C THR A 31 -4.31 9.91 11.03
N GLY A 32 -3.10 10.31 11.39
CA GLY A 32 -2.79 11.69 11.69
C GLY A 32 -2.43 12.49 10.43
N LYS A 33 -1.80 13.62 10.63
CA LYS A 33 -1.35 14.51 9.55
C LYS A 33 -0.11 13.96 8.84
N ASN A 34 0.16 14.46 7.65
CA ASN A 34 1.38 14.15 6.87
C ASN A 34 1.61 12.67 6.62
N PHE A 35 0.53 11.91 6.48
CA PHE A 35 0.63 10.49 6.12
C PHE A 35 1.39 10.35 4.80
N ALA A 36 2.33 9.41 4.76
CA ALA A 36 3.16 9.10 3.60
C ALA A 36 4.11 10.23 3.17
N ALA A 37 4.44 11.18 4.05
CA ALA A 37 5.44 12.19 3.74
C ALA A 37 6.79 11.53 3.45
N GLY A 38 7.39 11.82 2.30
CA GLY A 38 8.66 11.24 1.89
C GLY A 38 8.60 9.74 1.57
N MET A 39 7.42 9.16 1.46
CA MET A 39 7.25 7.75 1.07
C MET A 39 7.71 7.56 -0.36
N SER A 40 8.71 6.70 -0.58
CA SER A 40 9.30 6.47 -1.89
C SER A 40 9.07 5.06 -2.42
N GLY A 41 8.62 4.13 -1.58
CA GLY A 41 8.35 2.76 -1.97
C GLY A 41 7.35 2.11 -1.03
N GLY A 42 6.94 0.89 -1.38
CA GLY A 42 5.92 0.17 -0.62
C GLY A 42 4.50 0.59 -1.00
N ILE A 43 3.53 -0.04 -0.35
CA ILE A 43 2.11 0.20 -0.57
C ILE A 43 1.43 0.28 0.80
N ALA A 44 0.53 1.23 0.96
CA ALA A 44 -0.31 1.29 2.15
C ALA A 44 -1.78 1.18 1.76
N TYR A 45 -2.53 0.40 2.53
CA TYR A 45 -3.99 0.32 2.40
C TYR A 45 -4.58 0.94 3.65
N VAL A 46 -5.38 1.99 3.49
CA VAL A 46 -5.91 2.77 4.60
C VAL A 46 -7.43 2.73 4.59
N LEU A 47 -8.03 2.38 5.71
CA LEU A 47 -9.47 2.44 5.87
C LEU A 47 -9.90 3.88 6.12
N ASP A 48 -10.59 4.46 5.15
CA ASP A 48 -11.06 5.85 5.16
C ASP A 48 -12.56 5.87 5.42
N GLU A 49 -12.96 5.71 6.67
CA GLU A 49 -14.38 5.64 7.05
C GLU A 49 -15.12 6.96 6.90
N ASP A 50 -14.41 8.08 7.08
CA ASP A 50 -14.98 9.41 7.06
C ASP A 50 -14.82 10.13 5.72
N TRP A 51 -14.20 9.46 4.73
CA TRP A 51 -13.94 9.99 3.38
C TRP A 51 -13.10 11.27 3.37
N ASP A 52 -12.27 11.47 4.38
CA ASP A 52 -11.44 12.68 4.54
C ASP A 52 -9.94 12.41 4.56
N PHE A 53 -9.52 11.17 4.30
CA PHE A 53 -8.11 10.79 4.31
C PHE A 53 -7.26 11.63 3.36
N TYR A 54 -7.82 12.02 2.21
CA TYR A 54 -7.12 12.84 1.23
C TYR A 54 -6.58 14.15 1.82
N GLN A 55 -7.15 14.62 2.91
CA GLN A 55 -6.71 15.85 3.59
C GLN A 55 -5.48 15.62 4.48
N ARG A 56 -5.19 14.37 4.80
CA ARG A 56 -4.11 14.01 5.72
C ARG A 56 -2.88 13.43 5.03
N VAL A 57 -2.99 13.09 3.74
CA VAL A 57 -1.91 12.45 3.00
C VAL A 57 -1.12 13.48 2.21
N ASN A 58 0.19 13.24 2.05
CA ASN A 58 1.03 14.07 1.22
C ASN A 58 0.89 13.66 -0.25
N LYS A 59 0.03 14.35 -0.99
CA LYS A 59 -0.29 14.03 -2.39
C LYS A 59 0.81 14.35 -3.38
N ASP A 60 1.83 15.11 -2.99
CA ASP A 60 2.95 15.42 -3.88
C ASP A 60 3.80 14.19 -4.16
N MET A 61 3.80 13.23 -3.23
CA MET A 61 4.64 12.04 -3.33
C MET A 61 3.87 10.77 -3.70
N VAL A 62 2.56 10.75 -3.50
CA VAL A 62 1.77 9.53 -3.64
C VAL A 62 0.44 9.80 -4.35
N SER A 63 -0.11 8.74 -4.95
CA SER A 63 -1.48 8.74 -5.47
C SER A 63 -2.38 7.94 -4.53
N LEU A 64 -3.66 8.31 -4.51
CA LEU A 64 -4.70 7.56 -3.81
C LEU A 64 -5.58 6.87 -4.84
N GLU A 65 -5.73 5.56 -4.70
CA GLU A 65 -6.50 4.75 -5.63
C GLU A 65 -7.51 3.89 -4.85
N PRO A 66 -8.66 3.57 -5.45
CA PRO A 66 -9.56 2.60 -4.83
C PRO A 66 -8.96 1.19 -4.89
N VAL A 67 -9.38 0.33 -3.98
CA VAL A 67 -8.95 -1.07 -3.97
C VAL A 67 -9.96 -1.87 -4.81
N GLU A 68 -9.67 -2.03 -6.08
CA GLU A 68 -10.57 -2.69 -7.04
C GLU A 68 -9.97 -3.92 -7.70
N HIS A 69 -8.64 -3.94 -7.87
CA HIS A 69 -7.97 -5.06 -8.52
C HIS A 69 -8.07 -6.32 -7.66
N LYS A 70 -8.36 -7.46 -8.30
CA LYS A 70 -8.53 -8.73 -7.57
C LYS A 70 -7.34 -9.10 -6.68
N TYR A 71 -6.13 -8.84 -7.15
CA TYR A 71 -4.93 -9.11 -6.38
C TYR A 71 -4.89 -8.26 -5.10
N ASP A 72 -5.18 -6.98 -5.21
CA ASP A 72 -5.20 -6.07 -4.05
C ASP A 72 -6.28 -6.45 -3.05
N VAL A 73 -7.47 -6.80 -3.54
CA VAL A 73 -8.59 -7.23 -2.69
C VAL A 73 -8.24 -8.49 -1.92
N SER A 74 -7.67 -9.48 -2.61
CA SER A 74 -7.27 -10.75 -2.00
C SER A 74 -6.17 -10.55 -0.96
N LEU A 75 -5.16 -9.77 -1.31
CA LEU A 75 -4.03 -9.47 -0.40
C LEU A 75 -4.52 -8.74 0.85
N LEU A 76 -5.33 -7.71 0.69
CA LEU A 76 -5.88 -6.94 1.80
C LEU A 76 -6.68 -7.83 2.74
N LYS A 77 -7.56 -8.67 2.19
CA LYS A 77 -8.37 -9.58 2.98
C LYS A 77 -7.52 -10.58 3.74
N ASP A 78 -6.50 -11.14 3.10
CA ASP A 78 -5.60 -12.10 3.73
C ASP A 78 -4.78 -11.47 4.85
N LEU A 79 -4.30 -10.24 4.66
CA LEU A 79 -3.54 -9.52 5.69
C LEU A 79 -4.41 -9.22 6.92
N ILE A 80 -5.66 -8.81 6.71
CA ILE A 80 -6.58 -8.56 7.82
C ILE A 80 -6.91 -9.87 8.55
N ARG A 81 -7.13 -10.96 7.81
CA ARG A 81 -7.39 -12.27 8.38
C ARG A 81 -6.22 -12.73 9.27
N GLU A 82 -5.00 -12.60 8.78
CA GLU A 82 -3.81 -12.95 9.53
C GLU A 82 -3.68 -12.11 10.81
N HIS A 83 -3.96 -10.83 10.72
CA HIS A 83 -3.96 -9.94 11.88
C HIS A 83 -4.96 -10.41 12.94
N VAL A 84 -6.17 -10.80 12.53
CA VAL A 84 -7.19 -11.32 13.45
C VAL A 84 -6.75 -12.65 14.08
N GLU A 85 -6.15 -13.53 13.30
CA GLU A 85 -5.66 -14.83 13.80
C GLU A 85 -4.55 -14.67 14.83
N LEU A 86 -3.65 -13.71 14.60
CA LEU A 86 -2.50 -13.49 15.48
C LEU A 86 -2.81 -12.65 16.71
N THR A 87 -3.75 -11.72 16.63
CA THR A 87 -4.02 -10.76 17.71
C THR A 87 -5.39 -10.90 18.34
N GLY A 88 -6.33 -11.60 17.69
CA GLY A 88 -7.71 -11.68 18.12
C GLY A 88 -8.47 -10.35 18.03
N SER A 89 -7.98 -9.42 17.18
CA SER A 89 -8.53 -8.06 17.08
C SER A 89 -10.04 -8.03 16.81
N PRO A 90 -10.87 -7.46 17.70
CA PRO A 90 -12.30 -7.27 17.41
C PRO A 90 -12.54 -6.36 16.21
N ARG A 91 -11.70 -5.35 16.02
CA ARG A 91 -11.79 -4.41 14.92
C ARG A 91 -11.54 -5.11 13.58
N GLY A 92 -10.47 -5.92 13.52
CA GLY A 92 -10.16 -6.69 12.33
C GLY A 92 -11.24 -7.68 11.98
N ARG A 93 -11.82 -8.36 12.98
CA ARG A 93 -12.92 -9.32 12.79
C ARG A 93 -14.17 -8.63 12.25
N GLU A 94 -14.52 -7.48 12.79
CA GLU A 94 -15.64 -6.68 12.30
C GLU A 94 -15.49 -6.35 10.81
N ILE A 95 -14.30 -5.92 10.41
CA ILE A 95 -14.00 -5.57 9.03
C ILE A 95 -14.07 -6.81 8.13
N LEU A 96 -13.53 -7.95 8.57
CA LEU A 96 -13.60 -9.20 7.81
C LEU A 96 -15.03 -9.69 7.63
N ASP A 97 -15.83 -9.66 8.70
CA ASP A 97 -17.22 -10.14 8.67
C ASP A 97 -18.10 -9.29 7.75
N ASN A 98 -17.71 -8.04 7.53
CA ASN A 98 -18.45 -7.10 6.68
C ASN A 98 -17.55 -6.55 5.56
N PHE A 99 -16.65 -7.38 5.04
CA PHE A 99 -15.60 -6.93 4.13
C PHE A 99 -16.14 -6.23 2.88
N GLY A 100 -17.27 -6.71 2.35
CA GLY A 100 -17.90 -6.09 1.19
C GLY A 100 -18.39 -4.66 1.45
N GLU A 101 -18.74 -4.33 2.68
CA GLU A 101 -19.15 -2.98 3.08
C GLU A 101 -17.96 -2.07 3.32
N TYR A 102 -16.86 -2.62 3.86
CA TYR A 102 -15.66 -1.84 4.15
C TYR A 102 -14.74 -1.63 2.93
N LEU A 103 -14.76 -2.56 1.99
CA LEU A 103 -13.87 -2.52 0.83
C LEU A 103 -13.89 -1.19 0.07
N PRO A 104 -15.07 -0.60 -0.24
CA PRO A 104 -15.10 0.70 -0.93
C PRO A 104 -14.47 1.85 -0.13
N LYS A 105 -14.32 1.68 1.17
CA LYS A 105 -13.76 2.69 2.08
C LYS A 105 -12.24 2.60 2.18
N PHE A 106 -11.63 1.54 1.66
CA PHE A 106 -10.18 1.41 1.65
C PHE A 106 -9.58 2.21 0.50
N LYS A 107 -8.48 2.89 0.79
CA LYS A 107 -7.67 3.61 -0.19
C LYS A 107 -6.30 2.97 -0.28
N LYS A 108 -5.82 2.81 -1.51
CA LYS A 108 -4.47 2.32 -1.78
C LYS A 108 -3.56 3.54 -1.95
N VAL A 109 -2.55 3.64 -1.10
CA VAL A 109 -1.57 4.72 -1.15
C VAL A 109 -0.35 4.18 -1.89
N LEU A 110 -0.05 4.76 -3.04
CA LEU A 110 1.01 4.27 -3.92
C LEU A 110 1.95 5.42 -4.26
N PRO A 111 3.24 5.33 -3.84
CA PRO A 111 4.22 6.35 -4.21
C PRO A 111 4.37 6.44 -5.73
N HIS A 112 4.47 7.66 -6.26
CA HIS A 112 4.59 7.87 -7.71
C HIS A 112 5.81 7.15 -8.28
N ASP A 113 6.94 7.21 -7.62
CA ASP A 113 8.17 6.54 -8.08
C ASP A 113 8.02 5.02 -8.06
N TYR A 114 7.36 4.48 -7.05
CA TYR A 114 7.12 3.04 -6.95
C TYR A 114 6.17 2.54 -8.03
N ASP A 115 5.10 3.28 -8.30
CA ASP A 115 4.16 2.97 -9.38
C ASP A 115 4.88 2.91 -10.74
N LYS A 116 5.73 3.89 -11.01
CA LYS A 116 6.53 3.93 -12.24
C LYS A 116 7.43 2.71 -12.36
N MET A 117 8.08 2.31 -11.26
CA MET A 117 8.92 1.12 -11.24
C MET A 117 8.13 -0.15 -11.53
N LEU A 118 6.95 -0.31 -10.93
CA LEU A 118 6.09 -1.47 -11.16
C LEU A 118 5.65 -1.56 -12.63
N ARG A 119 5.34 -0.43 -13.26
CA ARG A 119 4.98 -0.41 -14.68
C ARG A 119 6.15 -0.83 -15.57
N LEU A 120 7.35 -0.40 -15.26
CA LEU A 120 8.56 -0.79 -15.99
C LEU A 120 8.83 -2.30 -15.83
N ILE A 121 8.68 -2.84 -14.63
CA ILE A 121 8.84 -4.28 -14.38
C ILE A 121 7.85 -5.08 -15.23
N ALA A 122 6.59 -4.67 -15.25
CA ALA A 122 5.55 -5.33 -16.03
C ALA A 122 5.87 -5.32 -17.53
N GLN A 123 6.37 -4.19 -18.07
CA GLN A 123 6.77 -4.10 -19.46
C GLN A 123 7.93 -5.04 -19.79
N MET A 124 8.90 -5.15 -18.91
CA MET A 124 10.06 -6.01 -19.11
C MET A 124 9.70 -7.50 -19.02
N GLU A 125 8.78 -7.86 -18.13
CA GLU A 125 8.26 -9.23 -18.02
C GLU A 125 7.51 -9.63 -19.30
N GLU A 126 6.75 -8.73 -19.90
CA GLU A 126 6.06 -8.97 -21.18
C GLU A 126 7.05 -9.21 -22.31
N LYS A 127 8.27 -8.70 -22.22
CA LYS A 127 9.32 -8.93 -23.21
C LYS A 127 10.07 -10.25 -23.00
N GLY A 128 9.64 -11.08 -22.05
CA GLY A 128 10.23 -12.40 -21.79
C GLY A 128 11.41 -12.39 -20.82
N GLU A 129 11.66 -11.31 -20.12
CA GLU A 129 12.68 -11.25 -19.10
C GLU A 129 12.16 -11.88 -17.79
N ASP A 130 13.05 -12.47 -16.99
CA ASP A 130 12.63 -12.97 -15.69
C ASP A 130 12.39 -11.79 -14.72
N SER A 131 11.63 -12.06 -13.66
CA SER A 131 11.19 -11.04 -12.73
C SER A 131 12.35 -10.32 -12.02
N GLU A 132 13.41 -11.03 -11.67
CA GLU A 132 14.57 -10.45 -11.00
C GLU A 132 15.33 -9.51 -11.94
N GLN A 133 15.57 -9.96 -13.17
CA GLN A 133 16.24 -9.14 -14.19
C GLN A 133 15.42 -7.89 -14.50
N ALA A 134 14.11 -8.01 -14.64
CA ALA A 134 13.22 -6.89 -14.89
C ALA A 134 13.27 -5.84 -13.78
N GLN A 135 13.35 -6.27 -12.52
CA GLN A 135 13.46 -5.36 -11.38
C GLN A 135 14.77 -4.58 -11.41
N ILE A 136 15.88 -5.24 -11.71
CA ILE A 136 17.18 -4.61 -11.81
C ILE A 136 17.20 -3.56 -12.92
N GLU A 137 16.72 -3.92 -14.11
CA GLU A 137 16.68 -3.00 -15.25
C GLU A 137 15.75 -1.82 -15.00
N ALA A 138 14.59 -2.04 -14.38
CA ALA A 138 13.66 -0.97 -14.03
C ALA A 138 14.30 0.02 -13.06
N PHE A 139 15.04 -0.46 -12.08
CA PHE A 139 15.75 0.39 -11.13
C PHE A 139 16.78 1.29 -11.84
N TYR A 140 17.57 0.72 -12.73
CA TYR A 140 18.56 1.50 -13.49
C TYR A 140 17.89 2.51 -14.44
N ALA A 141 16.80 2.12 -15.09
CA ALA A 141 16.05 3.02 -15.96
C ALA A 141 15.52 4.24 -15.21
N MET A 142 14.99 4.05 -14.02
CA MET A 142 14.50 5.15 -13.20
C MET A 142 15.65 6.08 -12.74
N LYS A 143 16.77 5.50 -12.37
CA LYS A 143 17.94 6.26 -11.93
C LYS A 143 18.52 7.11 -13.06
N SER A 144 18.47 6.61 -14.29
CA SER A 144 18.99 7.33 -15.47
C SER A 144 18.03 8.40 -15.97
N ALA A 145 16.78 8.36 -15.60
CA ALA A 145 15.73 9.28 -16.07
C ALA A 145 15.66 10.61 -15.31
N LYS A 146 16.58 10.86 -14.41
CA LYS A 146 16.63 12.11 -13.65
C LYS A 146 17.28 13.23 -14.43
#